data_cdc6e536604b13cdbc73a8e20a2c7990
#
_entry.id   cdc6e536604b13cdbc73a8e20a2c7990
#
_cell.length_a   1.000
_cell.length_b   1.000
_cell.length_c   1.000
_cell.angle_alpha   90.00
_cell.angle_beta   90.00
_cell.angle_gamma   90.00
#
_symmetry.space_group_name_H-M   'P 1'
#
loop_
_entity.id
_entity.type
_entity.pdbx_description
1 polymer ?
#
loop_
_entity_poly.entity_id
_entity_poly.type
_entity_poly.pdbx_seq_one_letter_code
_entity_poly.pdbx_strand_id
1 'polypeptide(L)' 'MAKYETRCKTPDHIKNASTKKLLELWDLTESMKHSQELAIVRGWLMDELEARDPEGFDAWMDSEDNAASPAQFIKH' A
#
# COMPACT_ATOMS: atom_id res chain seq x y z
N MET A 1 17.02 9.87 -3.23
CA MET A 1 16.15 10.91 -3.38
C MET A 1 15.15 11.06 -2.32
N ALA A 2 15.03 12.16 -2.03
CA ALA A 2 14.39 12.51 -0.81
C ALA A 2 12.93 12.79 -0.94
N LYS A 3 12.29 12.32 -1.96
CA LYS A 3 10.90 12.69 -2.16
C LYS A 3 10.00 12.26 -1.03
N TYR A 4 10.46 11.33 -0.20
CA TYR A 4 9.66 10.87 0.93
C TYR A 4 10.08 11.46 2.24
N GLU A 5 11.10 12.29 2.25
CA GLU A 5 11.62 12.82 3.49
C GLU A 5 10.63 13.58 4.31
N THR A 6 9.71 14.25 3.64
CA THR A 6 8.76 15.09 4.31
C THR A 6 7.55 14.34 4.80
N ARG A 7 7.46 13.06 4.46
CA ARG A 7 6.32 12.27 4.88
C ARG A 7 6.53 11.74 6.27
N CYS A 8 5.44 11.47 6.96
CA CYS A 8 5.51 10.77 8.21
C CYS A 8 6.05 9.38 7.97
N LYS A 9 6.85 8.90 8.91
CA LYS A 9 7.34 7.54 8.83
C LYS A 9 6.18 6.57 8.99
N THR A 10 6.30 5.42 8.33
CA THR A 10 5.31 4.37 8.47
C THR A 10 5.20 3.96 9.94
N PRO A 11 4.00 4.00 10.52
CA PRO A 11 3.83 3.63 11.92
C PRO A 11 4.16 2.15 12.15
N ASP A 12 4.54 1.85 13.40
CA ASP A 12 4.90 0.48 13.74
C ASP A 12 3.76 -0.50 13.52
N HIS A 13 2.53 -0.09 13.77
CA HIS A 13 1.41 -1.01 13.59
C HIS A 13 1.22 -1.39 12.12
N ILE A 14 1.66 -0.54 11.21
CA ILE A 14 1.65 -0.88 9.78
C ILE A 14 2.85 -1.78 9.46
N LYS A 15 4.03 -1.41 9.96
CA LYS A 15 5.24 -2.20 9.70
C LYS A 15 5.13 -3.61 10.23
N ASN A 16 4.46 -3.78 11.36
CA ASN A 16 4.38 -5.08 12.02
C ASN A 16 3.17 -5.88 11.60
N ALA A 17 2.28 -5.29 10.81
CA ALA A 17 1.09 -6.01 10.35
C ALA A 17 1.50 -7.08 9.34
N SER A 18 0.71 -8.15 9.27
CA SER A 18 0.94 -9.16 8.25
C SER A 18 0.63 -8.61 6.88
N THR A 19 1.19 -9.24 5.85
CA THR A 19 0.90 -8.83 4.48
C THR A 19 -0.60 -8.90 4.20
N LYS A 20 -1.24 -9.97 4.67
CA LYS A 20 -2.67 -10.11 4.50
C LYS A 20 -3.42 -8.93 5.11
N LYS A 21 -2.98 -8.49 6.29
CA LYS A 21 -3.62 -7.37 6.97
C LYS A 21 -3.44 -6.08 6.17
N LEU A 22 -2.27 -5.88 5.59
CA LEU A 22 -2.04 -4.72 4.77
C LEU A 22 -2.95 -4.70 3.56
N LEU A 23 -3.15 -5.85 2.94
CA LEU A 23 -4.04 -5.96 1.79
C LEU A 23 -5.49 -5.69 2.18
N GLU A 24 -5.90 -6.16 3.34
CA GLU A 24 -7.23 -5.87 3.85
C GLU A 24 -7.42 -4.38 4.09
N LEU A 25 -6.40 -3.74 4.66
CA LEU A 25 -6.46 -2.30 4.89
C LEU A 25 -6.55 -1.54 3.58
N TRP A 26 -5.82 -1.99 2.57
CA TRP A 26 -5.90 -1.35 1.25
C TRP A 26 -7.33 -1.43 0.72
N ASP A 27 -7.94 -2.61 0.77
CA ASP A 27 -9.31 -2.77 0.30
C ASP A 27 -10.27 -1.86 1.07
N LEU A 28 -10.02 -1.70 2.36
CA LEU A 28 -10.84 -0.83 3.19
C LEU A 28 -10.72 0.62 2.71
N THR A 29 -9.51 1.06 2.36
CA THR A 29 -9.32 2.43 1.89
C THR A 29 -10.03 2.70 0.58
N GLU A 30 -10.30 1.65 -0.21
CA GLU A 30 -11.00 1.81 -1.48
C GLU A 30 -12.43 2.30 -1.27
N SER A 31 -13.03 1.95 -0.14
CA SER A 31 -14.41 2.35 0.13
C SER A 31 -14.49 3.63 0.95
N MET A 32 -13.35 4.18 1.34
CA MET A 32 -13.33 5.39 2.14
C MET A 32 -13.32 6.63 1.27
N LYS A 33 -13.84 7.72 1.85
CA LYS A 33 -13.85 8.98 1.17
C LYS A 33 -12.42 9.51 1.03
N HIS A 34 -12.11 10.06 -0.12
CA HIS A 34 -10.78 10.61 -0.33
C HIS A 34 -10.50 11.79 0.59
N SER A 35 -9.33 11.78 1.21
CA SER A 35 -8.88 12.84 2.09
C SER A 35 -7.36 12.83 2.07
N GLN A 36 -6.77 13.89 2.62
CA GLN A 36 -5.32 13.95 2.72
C GLN A 36 -4.80 12.86 3.63
N GLU A 37 -5.51 12.60 4.70
CA GLU A 37 -5.11 11.55 5.64
C GLU A 37 -5.16 10.18 4.99
N LEU A 38 -6.19 9.93 4.19
CA LEU A 38 -6.29 8.67 3.48
C LEU A 38 -5.12 8.49 2.52
N ALA A 39 -4.74 9.56 1.83
CA ALA A 39 -3.61 9.50 0.90
C ALA A 39 -2.32 9.12 1.64
N ILE A 40 -2.13 9.64 2.85
CA ILE A 40 -0.96 9.31 3.65
C ILE A 40 -0.97 7.83 4.03
N VAL A 41 -2.11 7.33 4.48
CA VAL A 41 -2.24 5.92 4.87
C VAL A 41 -1.95 5.01 3.68
N ARG A 42 -2.52 5.34 2.54
CA ARG A 42 -2.29 4.53 1.33
C ARG A 42 -0.82 4.56 0.93
N GLY A 43 -0.14 5.69 1.12
CA GLY A 43 1.30 5.76 0.87
C GLY A 43 2.07 4.80 1.76
N TRP A 44 1.72 4.73 3.05
CA TRP A 44 2.36 3.80 3.97
C TRP A 44 2.15 2.35 3.53
N LEU A 45 0.91 2.03 3.12
CA LEU A 45 0.59 0.67 2.68
C LEU A 45 1.39 0.31 1.44
N MET A 46 1.47 1.23 0.47
CA MET A 46 2.22 0.98 -0.75
C MET A 46 3.70 0.77 -0.46
N ASP A 47 4.28 1.59 0.42
CA ASP A 47 5.69 1.46 0.75
C ASP A 47 5.98 0.08 1.36
N GLU A 48 5.10 -0.36 2.28
CA GLU A 48 5.30 -1.66 2.92
C GLU A 48 5.12 -2.80 1.93
N LEU A 49 4.12 -2.71 1.07
CA LEU A 49 3.87 -3.77 0.10
C LEU A 49 5.04 -3.88 -0.87
N GLU A 50 5.58 -2.75 -1.31
CA GLU A 50 6.73 -2.77 -2.20
C GLU A 50 7.93 -3.42 -1.51
N ALA A 51 8.14 -3.13 -0.23
CA ALA A 51 9.26 -3.68 0.50
C ALA A 51 9.13 -5.19 0.67
N ARG A 52 7.91 -5.69 0.79
CA ARG A 52 7.67 -7.11 1.04
C ARG A 52 7.68 -7.96 -0.22
N ASP A 53 7.18 -7.41 -1.32
CA ASP A 53 7.10 -8.14 -2.59
C ASP A 53 7.26 -7.14 -3.73
N PRO A 54 8.50 -6.73 -4.01
CA PRO A 54 8.72 -5.73 -5.06
C PRO A 54 8.25 -6.19 -6.42
N GLU A 55 8.37 -7.47 -6.73
CA GLU A 55 7.94 -7.99 -8.02
C GLU A 55 6.42 -7.92 -8.15
N GLY A 56 5.72 -8.34 -7.11
CA GLY A 56 4.27 -8.27 -7.11
C GLY A 56 3.79 -6.82 -7.16
N PHE A 57 4.47 -5.94 -6.44
CA PHE A 57 4.14 -4.54 -6.46
C PHE A 57 4.29 -3.95 -7.86
N ASP A 58 5.40 -4.28 -8.53
CA ASP A 58 5.62 -3.82 -9.91
C ASP A 58 4.54 -4.34 -10.85
N ALA A 59 4.17 -5.60 -10.71
CA ALA A 59 3.12 -6.17 -11.54
C ALA A 59 1.79 -5.44 -11.33
N TRP A 60 1.51 -5.08 -10.08
CA TRP A 60 0.30 -4.33 -9.76
C TRP A 60 0.33 -2.95 -10.41
N MET A 61 1.46 -2.27 -10.31
CA MET A 61 1.60 -0.93 -10.90
C MET A 61 1.53 -0.96 -12.43
N ASP A 62 2.01 -2.05 -13.03
CA ASP A 62 1.96 -2.22 -14.48
C ASP A 62 0.59 -2.65 -14.97
N SER A 63 -0.28 -3.07 -14.08
CA SER A 63 -1.61 -3.53 -14.47
C SER A 63 -2.40 -2.39 -15.09
N GLU A 64 -3.12 -2.70 -16.17
CA GLU A 64 -3.98 -1.71 -16.80
C GLU A 64 -5.30 -1.58 -16.08
N ASP A 65 -5.60 -2.49 -15.18
CA ASP A 65 -6.85 -2.48 -14.44
C ASP A 65 -6.64 -1.73 -13.14
N ASN A 66 -6.99 -0.46 -13.15
CA ASN A 66 -6.81 0.40 -11.97
C ASN A 66 -7.67 -0.02 -10.79
N ALA A 67 -8.68 -0.84 -11.04
CA ALA A 67 -9.54 -1.33 -9.98
C ALA A 67 -9.05 -2.63 -9.37
N ALA A 68 -7.98 -3.22 -9.92
CA ALA A 68 -7.48 -4.47 -9.40
C ALA A 68 -6.92 -4.30 -8.00
N SER A 69 -7.23 -5.25 -7.14
CA SER A 69 -6.69 -5.25 -5.79
C SER A 69 -5.25 -5.74 -5.82
N PRO A 70 -4.36 -5.14 -5.01
CA PRO A 70 -2.97 -5.65 -4.95
C PRO A 70 -2.90 -7.09 -4.48
N ALA A 71 -3.93 -7.58 -3.81
CA ALA A 71 -3.95 -8.97 -3.36
C ALA A 71 -3.83 -9.96 -4.51
N GLN A 72 -4.18 -9.53 -5.73
CA GLN A 72 -4.06 -10.39 -6.89
C GLN A 72 -2.61 -10.56 -7.35
N PHE A 73 -1.74 -9.65 -6.95
CA PHE A 73 -0.36 -9.63 -7.41
C PHE A 73 0.64 -9.93 -6.31
N ILE A 74 0.31 -9.58 -5.09
CA ILE A 74 1.25 -9.66 -3.97
C ILE A 74 0.99 -10.93 -3.19
N LYS A 75 2.06 -11.68 -2.96
CA LYS A 75 1.98 -12.93 -2.20
C LYS A 75 1.68 -12.65 -0.74
N HIS A 76 0.86 -13.49 -0.16
CA HIS A 76 0.48 -13.30 1.24
C HIS A 76 0.06 -14.62 1.91
#